data_58ff6b5410efd22085b1ed8ae9ca0e6e
#
_entry.id   58ff6b5410efd22085b1ed8ae9ca0e6e
#
_cell.length_a   1.000
_cell.length_b   1.000
_cell.length_c   1.000
_cell.angle_alpha   90.00
_cell.angle_beta   90.00
_cell.angle_gamma   90.00
#
_symmetry.space_group_name_H-M   'P 1'
#
loop_
_entity.id
_entity.type
_entity.pdbx_description
1 polymer ?
#
loop_
_entity_poly.entity_id
_entity_poly.type
_entity_poly.pdbx_seq_one_letter_code
_entity_poly.pdbx_strand_id
1 'polypeptide(L)'
;MHIKIGTRGSKLALWQAYYVETLLQKGGVTTEIIIIETKGDKILDRSLSKIGSKGVFTQELEDQLRSGDIDIAVHSAKDLQSSLDDDFEIIAFTEREHANDVLVSHNTNLSLKSGETFVVGTSSTRRIAILKHFYPHIKIVDMRGNLQTRFRKLQEGQCDALLLAYAGVHRMEYDESIAEHLLLDEFTPAVGQGSVAIESAVSLSDEKKAVLKQLLNHEPTETCLRTERAFLKRLQGGCSIPVFALAILNQDEINISGGIVSLDGQELIRRSETGALAFPEELGTALADELLEAGAERILQDIRSQNPLV
;
A
#
# COMPACT_ATOMS: atom_id res chain seq x y z
N MET A 1 -18.26 23.38 10.22
CA MET A 1 -18.33 21.90 10.13
C MET A 1 -17.27 21.32 11.03
N HIS A 2 -17.57 20.21 11.74
CA HIS A 2 -16.64 19.50 12.60
C HIS A 2 -16.48 18.07 12.08
N ILE A 3 -15.25 17.55 12.00
CA ILE A 3 -14.91 16.22 11.45
C ILE A 3 -14.06 15.45 12.46
N LYS A 4 -14.51 14.26 12.82
CA LYS A 4 -13.80 13.30 13.66
C LYS A 4 -12.99 12.36 12.76
N ILE A 5 -11.68 12.35 12.95
CA ILE A 5 -10.71 11.60 12.15
C ILE A 5 -10.22 10.39 12.93
N GLY A 6 -10.61 9.20 12.52
CA GLY A 6 -10.10 7.95 13.05
C GLY A 6 -8.74 7.57 12.46
N THR A 7 -7.82 7.14 13.29
CA THR A 7 -6.49 6.66 12.86
C THR A 7 -5.90 5.66 13.84
N ARG A 8 -4.91 4.89 13.38
CA ARG A 8 -4.12 4.00 14.25
C ARG A 8 -3.06 4.78 15.03
N GLY A 9 -2.57 4.19 16.12
CA GLY A 9 -1.59 4.82 17.02
C GLY A 9 -0.12 4.79 16.56
N SER A 10 0.22 4.21 15.39
CA SER A 10 1.60 4.22 14.92
C SER A 10 2.04 5.62 14.48
N LYS A 11 3.32 5.96 14.62
CA LYS A 11 3.83 7.30 14.24
C LYS A 11 3.50 7.67 12.80
N LEU A 12 3.59 6.71 11.86
CA LEU A 12 3.26 6.96 10.46
C LEU A 12 1.76 7.19 10.26
N ALA A 13 0.89 6.43 10.95
CA ALA A 13 -0.55 6.64 10.88
C ALA A 13 -0.95 8.00 11.48
N LEU A 14 -0.36 8.38 12.60
CA LEU A 14 -0.57 9.71 13.20
C LEU A 14 -0.10 10.84 12.27
N TRP A 15 1.07 10.67 11.62
CA TRP A 15 1.53 11.63 10.62
C TRP A 15 0.50 11.81 9.50
N GLN A 16 -0.07 10.70 8.99
CA GLN A 16 -1.09 10.75 7.94
C GLN A 16 -2.38 11.45 8.42
N ALA A 17 -2.80 11.19 9.66
CA ALA A 17 -3.96 11.86 10.24
C ALA A 17 -3.71 13.36 10.44
N TYR A 18 -2.54 13.78 10.94
CA TYR A 18 -2.18 15.20 11.06
C TYR A 18 -2.04 15.90 9.70
N TYR A 19 -1.57 15.20 8.69
CA TYR A 19 -1.55 15.71 7.31
C TYR A 19 -2.97 16.01 6.81
N VAL A 20 -3.90 15.06 6.97
CA VAL A 20 -5.32 15.23 6.61
C VAL A 20 -5.96 16.35 7.44
N GLU A 21 -5.75 16.38 8.75
CA GLU A 21 -6.19 17.45 9.65
C GLU A 21 -5.73 18.83 9.16
N THR A 22 -4.44 18.94 8.79
CA THR A 22 -3.87 20.20 8.29
C THR A 22 -4.57 20.70 7.02
N LEU A 23 -4.90 19.78 6.09
CA LEU A 23 -5.63 20.13 4.86
C LEU A 23 -7.05 20.60 5.18
N LEU A 24 -7.75 19.93 6.08
CA LEU A 24 -9.11 20.28 6.51
C LEU A 24 -9.14 21.64 7.23
N GLN A 25 -8.20 21.87 8.14
CA GLN A 25 -8.11 23.13 8.89
C GLN A 25 -7.81 24.33 7.96
N LYS A 26 -6.96 24.15 6.94
CA LYS A 26 -6.75 25.18 5.90
C LYS A 26 -8.04 25.51 5.13
N GLY A 27 -8.95 24.55 4.99
CA GLY A 27 -10.28 24.72 4.41
C GLY A 27 -11.34 25.23 5.40
N GLY A 28 -10.95 25.59 6.64
CA GLY A 28 -11.87 26.15 7.65
C GLY A 28 -12.72 25.09 8.39
N VAL A 29 -12.35 23.81 8.27
CA VAL A 29 -13.02 22.71 8.97
C VAL A 29 -12.35 22.48 10.32
N THR A 30 -13.12 22.34 11.40
CA THR A 30 -12.60 21.93 12.71
C THR A 30 -12.50 20.41 12.79
N THR A 31 -11.48 19.92 13.48
CA THR A 31 -11.16 18.48 13.49
C THR A 31 -10.91 17.97 14.90
N GLU A 32 -11.11 16.67 15.09
CA GLU A 32 -10.73 15.91 16.26
C GLU A 32 -10.09 14.58 15.80
N ILE A 33 -8.88 14.27 16.25
CA ILE A 33 -8.21 12.99 15.95
C ILE A 33 -8.53 11.98 17.04
N ILE A 34 -9.07 10.82 16.63
CA ILE A 34 -9.43 9.71 17.51
C ILE A 34 -8.50 8.53 17.19
N ILE A 35 -7.67 8.15 18.18
CA ILE A 35 -6.72 7.05 18.03
C ILE A 35 -7.43 5.73 18.38
N ILE A 36 -7.43 4.80 17.43
CA ILE A 36 -8.08 3.50 17.53
C ILE A 36 -7.02 2.39 17.49
N GLU A 37 -7.05 1.54 18.48
CA GLU A 37 -6.11 0.41 18.59
C GLU A 37 -6.66 -0.79 17.82
N THR A 38 -5.91 -1.30 16.82
CA THR A 38 -6.35 -2.42 15.99
C THR A 38 -5.74 -3.75 16.43
N LYS A 39 -6.40 -4.88 16.07
CA LYS A 39 -5.84 -6.24 16.27
C LYS A 39 -4.48 -6.38 15.62
N GLY A 40 -4.29 -5.77 14.44
CA GLY A 40 -3.02 -5.79 13.73
C GLY A 40 -1.86 -5.13 14.47
N ASP A 41 -2.15 -4.12 15.29
CA ASP A 41 -1.14 -3.46 16.12
C ASP A 41 -0.69 -4.34 17.31
N LYS A 42 -1.57 -5.25 17.78
CA LYS A 42 -1.30 -6.15 18.93
C LYS A 42 -0.57 -7.43 18.50
N ILE A 43 -0.76 -7.92 17.28
CA ILE A 43 -0.22 -9.20 16.83
C ILE A 43 1.11 -8.99 16.11
N LEU A 44 2.21 -9.11 16.85
CA LEU A 44 3.57 -8.92 16.32
C LEU A 44 4.29 -10.24 16.01
N ASP A 45 3.77 -11.39 16.46
CA ASP A 45 4.43 -12.69 16.47
C ASP A 45 4.03 -13.64 15.33
N ARG A 46 2.97 -13.34 14.57
CA ARG A 46 2.47 -14.18 13.47
C ARG A 46 2.46 -13.45 12.13
N SER A 47 2.74 -14.16 11.02
CA SER A 47 2.68 -13.56 9.67
C SER A 47 1.25 -13.18 9.28
N LEU A 48 1.06 -12.04 8.58
CA LEU A 48 -0.26 -11.61 8.08
C LEU A 48 -0.91 -12.69 7.21
N SER A 49 -0.12 -13.44 6.44
CA SER A 49 -0.59 -14.59 5.66
C SER A 49 -1.20 -15.71 6.51
N LYS A 50 -0.87 -15.80 7.80
CA LYS A 50 -1.40 -16.81 8.74
C LYS A 50 -2.61 -16.32 9.56
N ILE A 51 -2.93 -15.03 9.52
CA ILE A 51 -4.01 -14.43 10.32
C ILE A 51 -5.27 -14.21 9.45
N GLY A 52 -5.13 -14.26 8.12
CA GLY A 52 -6.12 -13.78 7.17
C GLY A 52 -5.92 -12.28 6.92
N SER A 53 -5.92 -11.87 5.67
CA SER A 53 -5.63 -10.47 5.30
C SER A 53 -6.82 -9.53 5.47
N LYS A 54 -8.03 -10.05 5.67
CA LYS A 54 -9.26 -9.24 5.70
C LYS A 54 -9.37 -8.48 7.02
N GLY A 55 -9.32 -7.16 6.96
CA GLY A 55 -9.67 -6.26 8.07
C GLY A 55 -8.72 -6.20 9.27
N VAL A 56 -7.52 -6.80 9.22
CA VAL A 56 -6.61 -6.86 10.37
C VAL A 56 -6.19 -5.47 10.89
N PHE A 57 -6.18 -4.48 10.01
CA PHE A 57 -5.82 -3.10 10.33
C PHE A 57 -6.95 -2.09 10.13
N THR A 58 -8.12 -2.53 9.62
CA THR A 58 -9.23 -1.63 9.26
C THR A 58 -10.50 -1.91 10.05
N GLN A 59 -10.73 -3.14 10.51
CA GLN A 59 -11.98 -3.57 11.13
C GLN A 59 -12.45 -2.66 12.28
N GLU A 60 -11.56 -2.32 13.20
CA GLU A 60 -11.93 -1.47 14.35
C GLU A 60 -12.21 -0.03 13.93
N LEU A 61 -11.57 0.46 12.85
CA LEU A 61 -11.87 1.76 12.26
C LEU A 61 -13.22 1.72 11.53
N GLU A 62 -13.48 0.68 10.75
CA GLU A 62 -14.74 0.44 10.06
C GLU A 62 -15.93 0.32 11.05
N ASP A 63 -15.73 -0.34 12.21
CA ASP A 63 -16.74 -0.42 13.28
C ASP A 63 -17.08 0.97 13.84
N GLN A 64 -16.07 1.85 14.01
CA GLN A 64 -16.28 3.22 14.47
C GLN A 64 -16.91 4.13 13.38
N LEU A 65 -16.61 3.90 12.10
CA LEU A 65 -17.30 4.55 10.99
C LEU A 65 -18.79 4.15 10.95
N ARG A 66 -19.09 2.86 11.13
CA ARG A 66 -20.45 2.32 11.13
C ARG A 66 -21.29 2.85 12.30
N SER A 67 -20.68 3.01 13.49
CA SER A 67 -21.36 3.59 14.66
C SER A 67 -21.53 5.12 14.58
N GLY A 68 -20.76 5.80 13.73
CA GLY A 68 -20.71 7.27 13.66
C GLY A 68 -19.86 7.90 14.78
N ASP A 69 -19.04 7.13 15.46
CA ASP A 69 -18.09 7.64 16.46
C ASP A 69 -16.95 8.41 15.79
N ILE A 70 -16.60 8.06 14.55
CA ILE A 70 -15.75 8.83 13.65
C ILE A 70 -16.46 9.13 12.33
N ASP A 71 -16.11 10.23 11.69
CA ASP A 71 -16.65 10.61 10.37
C ASP A 71 -15.84 10.02 9.22
N ILE A 72 -14.52 9.97 9.39
CA ILE A 72 -13.57 9.43 8.39
C ILE A 72 -12.49 8.60 9.07
N ALA A 73 -11.99 7.59 8.36
CA ALA A 73 -10.80 6.84 8.72
C ALA A 73 -9.66 7.14 7.72
N VAL A 74 -8.45 7.31 8.25
CA VAL A 74 -7.25 7.63 7.47
C VAL A 74 -6.34 6.42 7.37
N HIS A 75 -6.02 6.01 6.13
CA HIS A 75 -5.24 4.82 5.84
C HIS A 75 -4.10 5.10 4.85
N SER A 76 -3.03 4.29 4.92
CA SER A 76 -2.20 4.12 3.73
C SER A 76 -3.02 3.39 2.67
N ALA A 77 -3.16 3.93 1.47
CA ALA A 77 -4.05 3.39 0.45
C ALA A 77 -3.73 1.92 0.09
N LYS A 78 -2.46 1.53 0.17
CA LYS A 78 -2.01 0.15 -0.08
C LYS A 78 -2.42 -0.87 0.98
N ASP A 79 -2.83 -0.42 2.17
CA ASP A 79 -3.24 -1.27 3.28
C ASP A 79 -4.75 -1.56 3.27
N LEU A 80 -5.51 -0.85 2.42
CA LEU A 80 -6.93 -1.10 2.20
C LEU A 80 -7.15 -2.37 1.38
N GLN A 81 -8.25 -3.04 1.67
CA GLN A 81 -8.71 -4.21 0.94
C GLN A 81 -8.99 -3.87 -0.54
N SER A 82 -8.85 -4.87 -1.44
CA SER A 82 -9.18 -4.71 -2.87
C SER A 82 -10.67 -4.40 -3.09
N SER A 83 -11.54 -4.87 -2.21
CA SER A 83 -12.97 -4.55 -2.15
C SER A 83 -13.33 -4.19 -0.72
N LEU A 84 -14.03 -3.08 -0.53
CA LEU A 84 -14.64 -2.71 0.74
C LEU A 84 -15.97 -3.42 0.90
N ASP A 85 -16.46 -3.54 2.15
CA ASP A 85 -17.83 -3.92 2.41
C ASP A 85 -18.79 -2.80 1.94
N ASP A 86 -20.03 -3.13 1.60
CA ASP A 86 -21.01 -2.21 0.99
C ASP A 86 -21.37 -1.00 1.87
N ASP A 87 -21.05 -1.06 3.17
CA ASP A 87 -21.26 0.03 4.12
C ASP A 87 -20.25 1.16 4.01
N PHE A 88 -19.13 0.95 3.27
CA PHE A 88 -17.99 1.87 3.23
C PHE A 88 -17.61 2.26 1.82
N GLU A 89 -17.03 3.46 1.71
CA GLU A 89 -16.48 3.99 0.47
C GLU A 89 -15.21 4.78 0.72
N ILE A 90 -14.35 4.87 -0.30
CA ILE A 90 -13.21 5.77 -0.30
C ILE A 90 -13.66 7.07 -0.95
N ILE A 91 -13.71 8.14 -0.16
CA ILE A 91 -14.20 9.45 -0.62
C ILE A 91 -13.10 10.34 -1.19
N ALA A 92 -11.83 10.06 -0.85
CA ALA A 92 -10.70 10.84 -1.35
C ALA A 92 -9.39 10.04 -1.30
N PHE A 93 -8.50 10.39 -2.21
CA PHE A 93 -7.09 10.06 -2.16
C PHE A 93 -6.26 11.34 -2.16
N THR A 94 -5.33 11.47 -1.22
CA THR A 94 -4.42 12.61 -1.22
C THR A 94 -3.40 12.51 -2.35
N GLU A 95 -2.74 13.61 -2.66
CA GLU A 95 -1.62 13.62 -3.59
C GLU A 95 -0.63 12.49 -3.27
N ARG A 96 -0.19 11.78 -4.31
CA ARG A 96 0.67 10.61 -4.19
C ARG A 96 2.11 11.03 -4.03
N GLU A 97 2.75 10.58 -2.97
CA GLU A 97 4.21 10.61 -2.81
C GLU A 97 4.89 9.60 -3.75
N HIS A 98 6.19 9.74 -3.99
CA HIS A 98 6.95 8.76 -4.77
C HIS A 98 6.64 7.32 -4.35
N ALA A 99 6.18 6.53 -5.31
CA ALA A 99 5.67 5.18 -5.06
C ALA A 99 6.78 4.11 -4.94
N ASN A 100 8.05 4.50 -5.17
CA ASN A 100 9.19 3.59 -5.16
C ASN A 100 9.34 2.84 -3.83
N ASP A 101 9.93 1.66 -3.94
CA ASP A 101 10.60 1.01 -2.81
C ASP A 101 12.03 1.55 -2.69
N VAL A 102 12.58 1.52 -1.49
CA VAL A 102 13.94 1.94 -1.17
C VAL A 102 14.65 0.91 -0.31
N LEU A 103 15.94 0.77 -0.53
CA LEU A 103 16.86 0.04 0.34
C LEU A 103 17.37 1.01 1.40
N VAL A 104 17.14 0.69 2.66
CA VAL A 104 17.56 1.50 3.82
C VAL A 104 18.62 0.76 4.59
N SER A 105 19.76 1.40 4.86
CA SER A 105 20.90 0.81 5.56
C SER A 105 21.72 1.89 6.28
N HIS A 106 22.50 1.48 7.30
CA HIS A 106 23.55 2.33 7.87
C HIS A 106 24.74 2.47 6.90
N ASN A 107 24.95 1.50 6.02
CA ASN A 107 25.91 1.60 4.92
C ASN A 107 25.20 2.12 3.67
N THR A 108 25.27 3.42 3.43
CA THR A 108 24.64 4.08 2.28
C THR A 108 25.27 3.74 0.93
N ASN A 109 26.38 2.99 0.89
CA ASN A 109 26.98 2.48 -0.35
C ASN A 109 26.45 1.07 -0.71
N LEU A 110 25.56 0.49 0.12
CA LEU A 110 25.02 -0.82 -0.15
C LEU A 110 24.05 -0.76 -1.34
N SER A 111 24.18 -1.70 -2.27
CA SER A 111 23.32 -1.77 -3.45
C SER A 111 22.97 -3.22 -3.77
N LEU A 112 21.71 -3.49 -4.17
CA LEU A 112 21.28 -4.80 -4.67
C LEU A 112 22.09 -5.23 -5.90
N LYS A 113 22.59 -4.27 -6.69
CA LYS A 113 23.33 -4.50 -7.94
C LYS A 113 24.82 -4.76 -7.73
N SER A 114 25.32 -4.67 -6.49
CA SER A 114 26.74 -4.91 -6.19
C SER A 114 27.20 -6.34 -6.45
N GLY A 115 26.27 -7.32 -6.48
CA GLY A 115 26.59 -8.75 -6.54
C GLY A 115 27.04 -9.33 -5.19
N GLU A 116 27.18 -8.51 -4.16
CA GLU A 116 27.54 -8.94 -2.81
C GLU A 116 26.35 -9.58 -2.10
N THR A 117 26.61 -10.60 -1.30
CA THR A 117 25.60 -11.24 -0.47
C THR A 117 25.46 -10.51 0.86
N PHE A 118 24.28 -10.00 1.16
CA PHE A 118 23.94 -9.40 2.44
C PHE A 118 22.50 -9.74 2.84
N VAL A 119 22.09 -9.36 4.04
CA VAL A 119 20.80 -9.72 4.62
C VAL A 119 19.81 -8.54 4.49
N VAL A 120 18.69 -8.76 3.79
CA VAL A 120 17.60 -7.77 3.65
C VAL A 120 16.41 -8.17 4.51
N GLY A 121 15.98 -7.24 5.36
CA GLY A 121 14.80 -7.38 6.21
C GLY A 121 13.52 -6.91 5.51
N THR A 122 12.58 -7.83 5.27
CA THR A 122 11.23 -7.52 4.78
C THR A 122 10.27 -8.66 5.09
N SER A 123 8.99 -8.33 5.34
CA SER A 123 7.88 -9.31 5.49
C SER A 123 6.86 -9.20 4.35
N SER A 124 7.13 -8.35 3.36
CA SER A 124 6.24 -8.18 2.22
C SER A 124 6.40 -9.33 1.24
N THR A 125 5.34 -10.11 1.03
CA THR A 125 5.32 -11.21 0.06
C THR A 125 5.77 -10.76 -1.33
N ARG A 126 5.31 -9.60 -1.79
CA ARG A 126 5.70 -9.00 -3.07
C ARG A 126 7.21 -8.75 -3.13
N ARG A 127 7.77 -8.07 -2.13
CA ARG A 127 9.20 -7.73 -2.10
C ARG A 127 10.08 -8.97 -2.00
N ILE A 128 9.66 -9.95 -1.21
CA ILE A 128 10.36 -11.25 -1.09
C ILE A 128 10.41 -11.94 -2.45
N ALA A 129 9.28 -12.03 -3.16
CA ALA A 129 9.20 -12.69 -4.46
C ALA A 129 10.04 -11.95 -5.52
N ILE A 130 9.99 -10.62 -5.55
CA ILE A 130 10.79 -9.77 -6.45
C ILE A 130 12.29 -9.92 -6.16
N LEU A 131 12.71 -9.88 -4.88
CA LEU A 131 14.12 -10.10 -4.50
C LEU A 131 14.61 -11.47 -4.96
N LYS A 132 13.82 -12.53 -4.77
CA LYS A 132 14.18 -13.88 -5.24
C LYS A 132 14.33 -13.95 -6.76
N HIS A 133 13.50 -13.20 -7.50
CA HIS A 133 13.52 -13.17 -8.95
C HIS A 133 14.75 -12.46 -9.52
N PHE A 134 14.98 -11.22 -9.09
CA PHE A 134 16.04 -10.38 -9.66
C PHE A 134 17.39 -10.50 -8.92
N TYR A 135 17.37 -10.83 -7.61
CA TYR A 135 18.53 -10.79 -6.73
C TYR A 135 18.63 -12.05 -5.86
N PRO A 136 18.73 -13.25 -6.47
CA PRO A 136 18.70 -14.53 -5.73
C PRO A 136 19.88 -14.72 -4.78
N HIS A 137 20.95 -13.92 -4.89
CA HIS A 137 22.09 -13.90 -3.98
C HIS A 137 21.81 -13.19 -2.65
N ILE A 138 20.74 -12.42 -2.55
CA ILE A 138 20.35 -11.69 -1.34
C ILE A 138 19.70 -12.64 -0.35
N LYS A 139 20.16 -12.60 0.90
CA LYS A 139 19.52 -13.33 2.01
C LYS A 139 18.35 -12.50 2.55
N ILE A 140 17.22 -13.15 2.79
CA ILE A 140 15.99 -12.46 3.25
C ILE A 140 15.65 -12.93 4.65
N VAL A 141 15.37 -11.98 5.56
CA VAL A 141 14.86 -12.26 6.90
C VAL A 141 13.50 -11.59 7.08
N ASP A 142 12.61 -12.28 7.81
CA ASP A 142 11.29 -11.72 8.15
C ASP A 142 11.46 -10.54 9.09
N MET A 143 10.97 -9.35 8.68
CA MET A 143 11.15 -8.11 9.42
C MET A 143 9.80 -7.44 9.67
N ARG A 144 9.22 -7.69 10.83
CA ARG A 144 7.91 -7.21 11.25
C ARG A 144 7.97 -6.07 12.26
N GLY A 145 6.83 -5.41 12.40
CA GLY A 145 6.62 -4.24 13.25
C GLY A 145 6.34 -2.98 12.43
N ASN A 146 6.04 -1.89 13.12
CA ASN A 146 5.96 -0.58 12.48
C ASN A 146 7.35 -0.09 12.04
N LEU A 147 7.41 1.05 11.38
CA LEU A 147 8.65 1.58 10.82
C LEU A 147 9.74 1.74 11.89
N GLN A 148 9.42 2.32 13.04
CA GLN A 148 10.37 2.52 14.14
C GLN A 148 10.91 1.21 14.69
N THR A 149 10.05 0.20 14.83
CA THR A 149 10.47 -1.14 15.27
C THR A 149 11.46 -1.77 14.29
N ARG A 150 11.22 -1.62 12.97
CA ARG A 150 12.12 -2.16 11.94
C ARG A 150 13.47 -1.42 11.94
N PHE A 151 13.47 -0.10 12.07
CA PHE A 151 14.71 0.68 12.21
C PHE A 151 15.51 0.28 13.44
N ARG A 152 14.85 0.08 14.60
CA ARG A 152 15.52 -0.42 15.79
C ARG A 152 16.16 -1.79 15.55
N LYS A 153 15.47 -2.72 14.89
CA LYS A 153 16.02 -4.04 14.54
C LYS A 153 17.19 -3.96 13.58
N LEU A 154 17.18 -3.01 12.63
CA LEU A 154 18.33 -2.70 11.77
C LEU A 154 19.52 -2.22 12.62
N GLN A 155 19.29 -1.29 13.55
CA GLN A 155 20.31 -0.81 14.49
C GLN A 155 20.89 -1.92 15.38
N GLU A 156 20.08 -2.89 15.75
CA GLU A 156 20.48 -4.10 16.51
C GLU A 156 21.23 -5.13 15.65
N GLY A 157 21.41 -4.88 14.35
CA GLY A 157 22.13 -5.79 13.43
C GLY A 157 21.38 -7.05 13.05
N GLN A 158 20.02 -7.06 13.14
CA GLN A 158 19.22 -8.21 12.72
C GLN A 158 19.18 -8.40 11.20
N CYS A 159 19.54 -7.38 10.42
CA CYS A 159 19.75 -7.39 8.97
C CYS A 159 20.74 -6.27 8.60
N ASP A 160 21.27 -6.31 7.38
CA ASP A 160 22.19 -5.30 6.85
C ASP A 160 21.42 -4.14 6.21
N ALA A 161 20.22 -4.42 5.70
CA ALA A 161 19.35 -3.42 5.09
C ALA A 161 17.87 -3.77 5.28
N LEU A 162 16.99 -2.76 5.17
CA LEU A 162 15.54 -2.90 5.12
C LEU A 162 15.03 -2.54 3.73
N LEU A 163 14.02 -3.27 3.26
CA LEU A 163 13.29 -2.91 2.04
C LEU A 163 11.96 -2.26 2.43
N LEU A 164 11.83 -0.96 2.20
CA LEU A 164 10.73 -0.12 2.66
C LEU A 164 10.09 0.67 1.50
N ALA A 165 8.89 1.24 1.71
CA ALA A 165 8.32 2.21 0.79
C ALA A 165 8.94 3.59 1.06
N TYR A 166 9.38 4.29 0.02
CA TYR A 166 9.94 5.63 0.11
C TYR A 166 9.04 6.57 0.91
N ALA A 167 7.76 6.64 0.59
CA ALA A 167 6.82 7.53 1.27
C ALA A 167 6.80 7.36 2.81
N GLY A 168 6.99 6.13 3.31
CA GLY A 168 7.07 5.89 4.75
C GLY A 168 8.38 6.37 5.36
N VAL A 169 9.48 6.20 4.65
CA VAL A 169 10.83 6.65 5.06
C VAL A 169 10.89 8.17 5.07
N HIS A 170 10.44 8.81 3.99
CA HIS A 170 10.40 10.27 3.81
C HIS A 170 9.51 10.97 4.85
N ARG A 171 8.27 10.49 5.04
CA ARG A 171 7.33 11.05 6.03
C ARG A 171 7.82 10.97 7.47
N MET A 172 8.74 10.05 7.75
CA MET A 172 9.36 9.90 9.07
C MET A 172 10.78 10.51 9.16
N GLU A 173 11.19 11.24 8.11
CA GLU A 173 12.46 11.96 8.06
C GLU A 173 13.70 11.05 8.20
N TYR A 174 13.62 9.86 7.56
CA TYR A 174 14.74 8.89 7.53
C TYR A 174 15.47 8.85 6.19
N ASP A 175 15.35 9.89 5.35
CA ASP A 175 15.91 9.94 3.99
C ASP A 175 17.42 9.71 3.95
N GLU A 176 18.15 10.19 4.95
CA GLU A 176 19.60 10.01 5.05
C GLU A 176 20.03 8.53 5.19
N SER A 177 19.10 7.65 5.57
CA SER A 177 19.34 6.21 5.68
C SER A 177 19.11 5.46 4.37
N ILE A 178 18.66 6.14 3.30
CA ILE A 178 18.40 5.51 2.01
C ILE A 178 19.72 5.24 1.31
N ALA A 179 20.02 3.96 1.10
CA ALA A 179 21.20 3.51 0.35
C ALA A 179 20.90 3.44 -1.16
N GLU A 180 19.67 3.03 -1.55
CA GLU A 180 19.31 2.90 -2.96
C GLU A 180 17.82 3.17 -3.17
N HIS A 181 17.47 3.97 -4.19
CA HIS A 181 16.11 4.06 -4.73
C HIS A 181 15.93 2.98 -5.78
N LEU A 182 14.98 2.07 -5.56
CA LEU A 182 14.79 0.93 -6.45
C LEU A 182 14.02 1.33 -7.71
N LEU A 183 14.40 0.74 -8.83
CA LEU A 183 13.78 1.01 -10.12
C LEU A 183 12.36 0.45 -10.16
N LEU A 184 11.43 1.23 -10.68
CA LEU A 184 10.02 0.85 -10.82
C LEU A 184 9.83 -0.34 -11.77
N ASP A 185 10.71 -0.50 -12.76
CA ASP A 185 10.69 -1.61 -13.71
C ASP A 185 11.02 -2.95 -13.05
N GLU A 186 11.79 -2.95 -11.97
CA GLU A 186 12.11 -4.15 -11.20
C GLU A 186 11.17 -4.26 -10.00
N PHE A 187 11.08 -3.21 -9.19
CA PHE A 187 10.27 -3.11 -7.98
C PHE A 187 9.02 -2.27 -8.20
N THR A 188 8.15 -2.70 -9.14
CA THR A 188 6.84 -2.07 -9.26
C THR A 188 6.11 -2.15 -7.91
N PRO A 189 5.56 -1.03 -7.40
CA PRO A 189 5.03 -0.95 -6.05
C PRO A 189 3.74 -1.77 -5.85
N ALA A 190 3.33 -1.91 -4.60
CA ALA A 190 1.98 -2.35 -4.29
C ALA A 190 0.96 -1.30 -4.73
N VAL A 191 -0.22 -1.76 -5.13
CA VAL A 191 -1.37 -0.89 -5.46
C VAL A 191 -1.58 0.13 -4.34
N GLY A 192 -1.69 1.41 -4.69
CA GLY A 192 -1.91 2.50 -3.75
C GLY A 192 -0.69 2.96 -2.95
N GLN A 193 0.50 2.39 -3.16
CA GLN A 193 1.70 2.83 -2.44
C GLN A 193 1.99 4.31 -2.70
N GLY A 194 2.28 5.06 -1.63
CA GLY A 194 2.57 6.50 -1.67
C GLY A 194 1.39 7.40 -1.34
N SER A 195 0.15 6.95 -1.48
CA SER A 195 -1.05 7.75 -1.20
C SER A 195 -1.68 7.43 0.15
N VAL A 196 -2.37 8.43 0.69
CA VAL A 196 -3.29 8.30 1.84
C VAL A 196 -4.70 8.20 1.30
N ALA A 197 -5.47 7.23 1.79
CA ALA A 197 -6.88 7.06 1.47
C ALA A 197 -7.76 7.50 2.63
N ILE A 198 -8.86 8.16 2.31
CA ILE A 198 -9.88 8.60 3.25
C ILE A 198 -11.12 7.77 3.03
N GLU A 199 -11.45 6.95 4.03
CA GLU A 199 -12.61 6.08 4.05
C GLU A 199 -13.71 6.70 4.90
N SER A 200 -14.96 6.54 4.49
CA SER A 200 -16.15 6.91 5.27
C SER A 200 -17.22 5.82 5.21
N ALA A 201 -18.17 5.86 6.14
CA ALA A 201 -19.40 5.13 5.97
C ALA A 201 -20.23 5.74 4.83
N VAL A 202 -20.94 4.90 4.07
CA VAL A 202 -21.86 5.35 3.02
C VAL A 202 -22.96 6.25 3.61
N SER A 203 -23.30 6.05 4.90
CA SER A 203 -24.29 6.86 5.64
C SER A 203 -23.82 8.27 6.03
N LEU A 204 -22.52 8.60 5.85
CA LEU A 204 -22.02 9.98 6.10
C LEU A 204 -22.79 10.96 5.20
N SER A 205 -23.18 12.12 5.75
CA SER A 205 -23.96 13.09 4.99
C SER A 205 -23.27 13.59 3.73
N ASP A 206 -24.01 13.76 2.64
CA ASP A 206 -23.50 14.23 1.34
C ASP A 206 -22.78 15.59 1.45
N GLU A 207 -23.26 16.48 2.35
CA GLU A 207 -22.59 17.75 2.63
C GLU A 207 -21.17 17.55 3.15
N LYS A 208 -20.98 16.64 4.13
CA LYS A 208 -19.66 16.31 4.66
C LYS A 208 -18.78 15.69 3.58
N LYS A 209 -19.30 14.71 2.84
CA LYS A 209 -18.57 14.04 1.75
C LYS A 209 -18.09 15.03 0.69
N ALA A 210 -18.95 15.96 0.26
CA ALA A 210 -18.59 16.96 -0.75
C ALA A 210 -17.45 17.86 -0.29
N VAL A 211 -17.50 18.36 0.95
CA VAL A 211 -16.43 19.18 1.53
C VAL A 211 -15.14 18.39 1.69
N LEU A 212 -15.23 17.17 2.21
CA LEU A 212 -14.07 16.29 2.38
C LEU A 212 -13.41 15.97 1.04
N LYS A 213 -14.20 15.62 0.03
CA LYS A 213 -13.68 15.36 -1.32
C LYS A 213 -13.03 16.61 -1.91
N GLN A 214 -13.66 17.78 -1.78
CA GLN A 214 -13.10 19.03 -2.28
C GLN A 214 -11.74 19.39 -1.65
N LEU A 215 -11.57 19.13 -0.35
CA LEU A 215 -10.37 19.56 0.39
C LEU A 215 -9.24 18.52 0.38
N LEU A 216 -9.56 17.24 0.21
CA LEU A 216 -8.62 16.15 0.40
C LEU A 216 -8.28 15.41 -0.89
N ASN A 217 -9.19 15.41 -1.89
CA ASN A 217 -9.00 14.58 -3.07
C ASN A 217 -8.05 15.22 -4.07
N HIS A 218 -7.09 14.44 -4.53
CA HIS A 218 -6.23 14.78 -5.66
C HIS A 218 -6.66 13.95 -6.88
N GLU A 219 -7.41 14.57 -7.80
CA GLU A 219 -8.02 13.90 -8.95
C GLU A 219 -7.02 13.06 -9.78
N PRO A 220 -5.80 13.53 -10.09
CA PRO A 220 -4.81 12.71 -10.80
C PRO A 220 -4.48 11.42 -10.04
N THR A 221 -4.31 11.50 -8.71
CA THR A 221 -4.07 10.32 -7.87
C THR A 221 -5.30 9.41 -7.83
N GLU A 222 -6.51 9.97 -7.66
CA GLU A 222 -7.75 9.18 -7.65
C GLU A 222 -7.87 8.37 -8.94
N THR A 223 -7.67 8.97 -10.09
CA THR A 223 -7.73 8.29 -11.40
C THR A 223 -6.74 7.13 -11.48
N CYS A 224 -5.48 7.35 -11.12
CA CYS A 224 -4.47 6.30 -11.07
C CYS A 224 -4.87 5.16 -10.12
N LEU A 225 -5.32 5.51 -8.90
CA LEU A 225 -5.64 4.50 -7.90
C LEU A 225 -6.92 3.72 -8.22
N ARG A 226 -7.89 4.32 -8.88
CA ARG A 226 -9.08 3.62 -9.41
C ARG A 226 -8.64 2.54 -10.41
N THR A 227 -7.74 2.87 -11.33
CA THR A 227 -7.16 1.92 -12.29
C THR A 227 -6.43 0.77 -11.59
N GLU A 228 -5.52 1.09 -10.66
CA GLU A 228 -4.75 0.10 -9.91
C GLU A 228 -5.65 -0.79 -9.04
N ARG A 229 -6.66 -0.22 -8.40
CA ARG A 229 -7.60 -0.98 -7.55
C ARG A 229 -8.51 -1.89 -8.35
N ALA A 230 -8.96 -1.48 -9.55
CA ALA A 230 -9.72 -2.34 -10.45
C ALA A 230 -8.89 -3.55 -10.89
N PHE A 231 -7.62 -3.34 -11.24
CA PHE A 231 -6.65 -4.41 -11.52
C PHE A 231 -6.53 -5.38 -10.33
N LEU A 232 -6.28 -4.85 -9.12
CA LEU A 232 -6.13 -5.67 -7.91
C LEU A 232 -7.41 -6.45 -7.58
N LYS A 233 -8.58 -5.80 -7.71
CA LYS A 233 -9.89 -6.41 -7.47
C LYS A 233 -10.15 -7.57 -8.43
N ARG A 234 -9.85 -7.39 -9.71
CA ARG A 234 -10.06 -8.43 -10.74
C ARG A 234 -9.22 -9.68 -10.49
N LEU A 235 -7.98 -9.50 -10.01
CA LEU A 235 -7.10 -10.61 -9.61
C LEU A 235 -7.47 -11.20 -8.25
N GLN A 236 -8.42 -10.60 -7.51
CA GLN A 236 -8.68 -10.94 -6.10
C GLN A 236 -7.39 -10.92 -5.28
N GLY A 237 -6.54 -9.92 -5.56
CA GLY A 237 -5.25 -9.75 -4.92
C GLY A 237 -5.37 -9.14 -3.54
N GLY A 238 -4.32 -9.26 -2.74
CA GLY A 238 -4.23 -8.71 -1.38
C GLY A 238 -2.80 -8.80 -0.84
N CYS A 239 -2.61 -8.45 0.45
CA CYS A 239 -1.28 -8.37 1.06
C CYS A 239 -0.48 -9.68 1.05
N SER A 240 -1.16 -10.82 0.91
CA SER A 240 -0.55 -12.16 0.89
C SER A 240 -0.16 -12.64 -0.51
N ILE A 241 -0.62 -11.96 -1.56
CA ILE A 241 -0.35 -12.30 -2.95
C ILE A 241 0.68 -11.32 -3.52
N PRO A 242 1.75 -11.76 -4.17
CA PRO A 242 2.81 -10.91 -4.72
C PRO A 242 2.39 -10.25 -6.04
N VAL A 243 1.27 -9.53 -5.99
CA VAL A 243 0.75 -8.69 -7.07
C VAL A 243 1.27 -7.26 -6.89
N PHE A 244 1.52 -6.61 -8.00
CA PHE A 244 1.97 -5.22 -8.06
C PHE A 244 1.31 -4.50 -9.23
N ALA A 245 1.06 -3.19 -9.07
CA ALA A 245 0.67 -2.32 -10.17
C ALA A 245 1.00 -0.86 -9.85
N LEU A 246 1.29 -0.12 -10.91
CA LEU A 246 1.49 1.33 -10.87
C LEU A 246 0.83 1.94 -12.10
N ALA A 247 -0.12 2.83 -11.88
CA ALA A 247 -0.68 3.70 -12.89
C ALA A 247 -0.05 5.10 -12.80
N ILE A 248 0.23 5.70 -13.95
CA ILE A 248 0.80 7.04 -14.09
C ILE A 248 0.00 7.76 -15.17
N LEU A 249 -0.36 9.02 -14.89
CA LEU A 249 -0.95 9.88 -15.89
C LEU A 249 0.14 10.48 -16.78
N ASN A 250 -0.08 10.41 -18.09
CA ASN A 250 0.76 11.05 -19.09
C ASN A 250 -0.14 11.86 -20.03
N GLN A 251 -0.21 13.18 -19.81
CA GLN A 251 -1.13 14.07 -20.52
C GLN A 251 -2.59 13.60 -20.35
N ASP A 252 -3.22 13.14 -21.44
CA ASP A 252 -4.62 12.74 -21.50
C ASP A 252 -4.81 11.21 -21.42
N GLU A 253 -3.78 10.47 -21.05
CA GLU A 253 -3.80 9.01 -21.01
C GLU A 253 -3.33 8.46 -19.65
N ILE A 254 -3.84 7.30 -19.29
CA ILE A 254 -3.38 6.50 -18.17
C ILE A 254 -2.47 5.41 -18.70
N ASN A 255 -1.24 5.35 -18.20
CA ASN A 255 -0.34 4.21 -18.42
C ASN A 255 -0.31 3.37 -17.14
N ILE A 256 -0.72 2.11 -17.22
CA ILE A 256 -0.63 1.18 -16.09
C ILE A 256 0.33 0.04 -16.44
N SER A 257 1.24 -0.27 -15.51
CA SER A 257 2.04 -1.49 -15.52
C SER A 257 1.69 -2.33 -14.31
N GLY A 258 1.38 -3.61 -14.51
CA GLY A 258 1.00 -4.51 -13.44
C GLY A 258 1.52 -5.92 -13.66
N GLY A 259 1.55 -6.72 -12.58
CA GLY A 259 2.05 -8.09 -12.68
C GLY A 259 1.90 -8.89 -11.40
N ILE A 260 2.36 -10.14 -11.50
CA ILE A 260 2.43 -11.12 -10.42
C ILE A 260 3.75 -11.88 -10.49
N VAL A 261 4.29 -12.23 -9.32
CA VAL A 261 5.48 -13.10 -9.19
C VAL A 261 5.07 -14.36 -8.42
N SER A 262 5.61 -15.54 -8.77
CA SER A 262 5.47 -16.73 -7.94
C SER A 262 6.19 -16.57 -6.59
N LEU A 263 5.74 -17.25 -5.52
CA LEU A 263 6.33 -17.13 -4.17
C LEU A 263 7.81 -17.52 -4.11
N ASP A 264 8.24 -18.39 -5.00
CA ASP A 264 9.64 -18.81 -5.14
C ASP A 264 10.47 -17.87 -6.02
N GLY A 265 9.83 -16.90 -6.71
CA GLY A 265 10.47 -15.94 -7.60
C GLY A 265 10.84 -16.50 -8.99
N GLN A 266 10.46 -17.75 -9.31
CA GLN A 266 10.86 -18.35 -10.58
C GLN A 266 10.07 -17.81 -11.77
N GLU A 267 8.81 -17.42 -11.55
CA GLU A 267 7.93 -16.94 -12.59
C GLU A 267 7.49 -15.50 -12.29
N LEU A 268 7.65 -14.63 -13.28
CA LEU A 268 7.15 -13.26 -13.26
C LEU A 268 6.34 -13.04 -14.54
N ILE A 269 5.10 -12.63 -14.38
CA ILE A 269 4.25 -12.18 -15.48
C ILE A 269 3.97 -10.70 -15.28
N ARG A 270 4.31 -9.89 -16.28
CA ARG A 270 4.08 -8.44 -16.29
C ARG A 270 3.47 -8.03 -17.62
N ARG A 271 2.53 -7.07 -17.57
CA ARG A 271 1.93 -6.43 -18.73
C ARG A 271 1.80 -4.94 -18.47
N SER A 272 1.62 -4.18 -19.53
CA SER A 272 1.38 -2.73 -19.47
C SER A 272 0.36 -2.36 -20.52
N GLU A 273 -0.54 -1.46 -20.14
CA GLU A 273 -1.62 -0.95 -20.97
C GLU A 273 -1.69 0.57 -20.90
N THR A 274 -2.24 1.16 -21.96
CA THR A 274 -2.51 2.59 -22.05
C THR A 274 -3.96 2.81 -22.44
N GLY A 275 -4.65 3.70 -21.75
CA GLY A 275 -6.05 3.99 -21.99
C GLY A 275 -6.47 5.41 -21.65
N ALA A 276 -7.69 5.76 -22.03
CA ALA A 276 -8.25 7.08 -21.80
C ALA A 276 -8.60 7.33 -20.31
N LEU A 277 -8.49 8.58 -19.86
CA LEU A 277 -8.83 9.00 -18.49
C LEU A 277 -10.29 8.72 -18.11
N ALA A 278 -11.19 8.62 -19.09
CA ALA A 278 -12.61 8.43 -18.86
C ALA A 278 -12.98 7.02 -18.36
N PHE A 279 -12.09 6.04 -18.52
CA PHE A 279 -12.39 4.62 -18.24
C PHE A 279 -11.28 3.95 -17.41
N PRO A 280 -10.95 4.49 -16.23
CA PRO A 280 -9.84 3.99 -15.42
C PRO A 280 -10.05 2.56 -14.92
N GLU A 281 -11.27 2.20 -14.50
CA GLU A 281 -11.54 0.86 -14.00
C GLU A 281 -11.54 -0.20 -15.09
N GLU A 282 -12.05 0.13 -16.28
CA GLU A 282 -12.03 -0.75 -17.44
C GLU A 282 -10.60 -1.06 -17.85
N LEU A 283 -9.72 -0.05 -17.86
CA LEU A 283 -8.31 -0.22 -18.18
C LEU A 283 -7.62 -1.16 -17.18
N GLY A 284 -7.83 -0.94 -15.88
CA GLY A 284 -7.26 -1.80 -14.85
C GLY A 284 -7.78 -3.24 -14.93
N THR A 285 -9.06 -3.41 -15.24
CA THR A 285 -9.69 -4.73 -15.41
C THR A 285 -9.13 -5.44 -16.66
N ALA A 286 -9.00 -4.75 -17.78
CA ALA A 286 -8.46 -5.29 -19.03
C ALA A 286 -7.03 -5.80 -18.84
N LEU A 287 -6.15 -5.00 -18.19
CA LEU A 287 -4.79 -5.43 -17.88
C LEU A 287 -4.77 -6.69 -17.01
N ALA A 288 -5.67 -6.80 -16.05
CA ALA A 288 -5.76 -8.00 -15.19
C ALA A 288 -6.20 -9.23 -16.00
N ASP A 289 -7.16 -9.09 -16.93
CA ASP A 289 -7.62 -10.17 -17.80
C ASP A 289 -6.50 -10.66 -18.71
N GLU A 290 -5.73 -9.77 -19.33
CA GLU A 290 -4.53 -10.13 -20.08
C GLU A 290 -3.50 -10.89 -19.25
N LEU A 291 -3.32 -10.48 -17.99
CA LEU A 291 -2.42 -11.18 -17.09
C LEU A 291 -2.90 -12.61 -16.80
N LEU A 292 -4.22 -12.78 -16.58
CA LEU A 292 -4.83 -14.09 -16.34
C LEU A 292 -4.65 -15.01 -17.57
N GLU A 293 -4.90 -14.49 -18.77
CA GLU A 293 -4.68 -15.21 -20.04
C GLU A 293 -3.21 -15.59 -20.25
N ALA A 294 -2.27 -14.74 -19.79
CA ALA A 294 -0.84 -15.00 -19.84
C ALA A 294 -0.35 -16.03 -18.79
N GLY A 295 -1.24 -16.60 -17.97
CA GLY A 295 -0.94 -17.67 -17.02
C GLY A 295 -0.91 -17.25 -15.57
N ALA A 296 -1.27 -16.01 -15.23
CA ALA A 296 -1.32 -15.56 -13.83
C ALA A 296 -2.33 -16.36 -13.00
N GLU A 297 -3.41 -16.87 -13.62
CA GLU A 297 -4.40 -17.71 -12.95
C GLU A 297 -3.75 -18.92 -12.26
N ARG A 298 -2.82 -19.61 -12.93
CA ARG A 298 -2.10 -20.74 -12.37
C ARG A 298 -1.27 -20.32 -11.14
N ILE A 299 -0.53 -19.22 -11.25
CA ILE A 299 0.27 -18.69 -10.11
C ILE A 299 -0.63 -18.36 -8.93
N LEU A 300 -1.79 -17.73 -9.17
CA LEU A 300 -2.78 -17.41 -8.13
C LEU A 300 -3.33 -18.67 -7.46
N GLN A 301 -3.68 -19.70 -8.24
CA GLN A 301 -4.16 -20.99 -7.71
C GLN A 301 -3.11 -21.68 -6.86
N ASP A 302 -1.85 -21.71 -7.30
CA ASP A 302 -0.72 -22.29 -6.56
C ASP A 302 -0.53 -21.55 -5.21
N ILE A 303 -0.59 -20.21 -5.20
CA ILE A 303 -0.47 -19.43 -3.96
C ILE A 303 -1.62 -19.73 -3.00
N ARG A 304 -2.88 -19.74 -3.51
CA ARG A 304 -4.07 -20.03 -2.69
C ARG A 304 -4.06 -21.45 -2.14
N SER A 305 -3.57 -22.41 -2.91
CA SER A 305 -3.45 -23.80 -2.45
C SER A 305 -2.44 -23.99 -1.30
N GLN A 306 -1.36 -23.20 -1.31
CA GLN A 306 -0.33 -23.20 -0.25
C GLN A 306 -0.78 -22.41 0.99
N ASN A 307 -1.75 -21.52 0.85
CA ASN A 307 -2.25 -20.67 1.95
C ASN A 307 -3.79 -20.53 1.87
N PRO A 308 -4.55 -21.49 2.42
CA PRO A 308 -6.02 -21.50 2.34
C PRO A 308 -6.74 -20.31 2.98
N LEU A 309 -6.00 -19.41 3.66
CA LEU A 309 -6.53 -18.19 4.27
C LEU A 309 -6.41 -16.95 3.36
N VAL A 310 -5.95 -17.13 2.12
CA VAL A 310 -5.74 -16.08 1.10
C VAL A 310 -6.83 -16.10 0.05
#